data_985cfeff7f0644f59991a247d22c0af3
#
_entry.id   985cfeff7f0644f59991a247d22c0af3
#
_cell.length_a   1.000
_cell.length_b   1.000
_cell.length_c   1.000
_cell.angle_alpha   90.00
_cell.angle_beta   90.00
_cell.angle_gamma   90.00
#
_symmetry.space_group_name_H-M   'P 1'
#
loop_
_entity.id
_entity.type
_entity.pdbx_description
1 polymer ?
#
loop_
_entity_poly.entity_id
_entity_poly.type
_entity_poly.pdbx_seq_one_letter_code
_entity_poly.pdbx_strand_id
1 'polypeptide(L)'
;EELIILQFGILKSKFLLDENKRFYNLEDKKELVKKFIGSLKFELTTAQKKVITEVHKDLSNGKIVNRLIQGDVGSGKTIVAEILLLYMVENNYQGVLMAPTEILAVQHYLSMIDELGEQGVKVEILTGSIKGKKRKEILSRLREGDIDILIGTHALIEDEVEFHNLGLTIIDEQHRFGVEQRRKLREKGSLSNLLVMSATPIPRSLALSIYGDLDLSVIDELPPGRTPIRTKCIKDNIEKNKRYIENKNRDLQSLTSNRSEER
;
A
#
# COMPACT_ATOMS: atom_id res chain seq x y z
N GLU A 1 -17.85 -13.42 28.22
CA GLU A 1 -16.81 -14.49 28.24
C GLU A 1 -16.16 -14.67 26.86
N GLU A 2 -16.94 -14.90 25.80
CA GLU A 2 -16.41 -15.12 24.43
C GLU A 2 -15.54 -13.97 23.91
N LEU A 3 -15.91 -12.71 24.17
CA LEU A 3 -15.15 -11.53 23.76
C LEU A 3 -13.77 -11.45 24.47
N ILE A 4 -13.71 -11.89 25.72
CA ILE A 4 -12.47 -11.94 26.51
C ILE A 4 -11.54 -13.03 25.97
N ILE A 5 -12.08 -14.19 25.63
CA ILE A 5 -11.32 -15.30 25.04
C ILE A 5 -10.76 -14.89 23.67
N LEU A 6 -11.57 -14.23 22.84
CA LEU A 6 -11.14 -13.69 21.55
C LEU A 6 -10.01 -12.65 21.72
N GLN A 7 -10.18 -11.69 22.63
CA GLN A 7 -9.14 -10.69 22.93
C GLN A 7 -7.86 -11.32 23.48
N PHE A 8 -7.97 -12.33 24.33
CA PHE A 8 -6.81 -13.04 24.85
C PHE A 8 -6.07 -13.82 23.74
N GLY A 9 -6.80 -14.44 22.82
CA GLY A 9 -6.23 -15.08 21.63
C GLY A 9 -5.47 -14.09 20.74
N ILE A 10 -6.03 -12.91 20.49
CA ILE A 10 -5.41 -11.83 19.71
C ILE A 10 -4.14 -11.31 20.40
N LEU A 11 -4.20 -11.03 21.70
CA LEU A 11 -3.05 -10.57 22.47
C LEU A 11 -1.93 -11.62 22.51
N LYS A 12 -2.28 -12.90 22.67
CA LYS A 12 -1.31 -14.01 22.62
C LYS A 12 -0.63 -14.09 21.25
N SER A 13 -1.38 -13.98 20.17
CA SER A 13 -0.81 -13.97 18.81
C SER A 13 0.14 -12.78 18.59
N LYS A 14 -0.22 -11.60 19.09
CA LYS A 14 0.62 -10.41 19.05
C LYS A 14 1.90 -10.58 19.86
N PHE A 15 1.80 -11.13 21.06
CA PHE A 15 2.95 -11.41 21.93
C PHE A 15 3.92 -12.41 21.28
N LEU A 16 3.41 -13.49 20.67
CA LEU A 16 4.25 -14.45 19.94
C LEU A 16 4.95 -13.86 18.73
N LEU A 17 4.35 -12.86 18.08
CA LEU A 17 4.99 -12.12 16.99
C LEU A 17 6.10 -11.20 17.50
N ASP A 18 5.89 -10.56 18.65
CA ASP A 18 6.90 -9.69 19.29
C ASP A 18 8.09 -10.48 19.84
N GLU A 19 7.90 -11.73 20.27
CA GLU A 19 9.00 -12.62 20.70
C GLU A 19 9.88 -13.09 19.53
N ASN A 20 9.32 -13.23 18.33
CA ASN A 20 10.05 -13.60 17.12
C ASN A 20 10.76 -12.38 16.51
N LYS A 21 11.54 -11.66 17.31
CA LYS A 21 12.34 -10.53 16.82
C LYS A 21 13.25 -10.99 15.69
N ARG A 22 13.03 -10.51 14.52
CA ARG A 22 14.00 -10.57 13.42
C ARG A 22 14.77 -9.27 13.40
N PHE A 23 16.04 -9.40 13.61
CA PHE A 23 16.95 -8.30 13.28
C PHE A 23 17.12 -8.29 11.76
N TYR A 24 16.27 -7.52 11.07
CA TYR A 24 16.64 -7.06 9.75
C TYR A 24 17.93 -6.26 9.92
N ASN A 25 18.96 -6.59 9.18
CA ASN A 25 20.19 -5.78 9.17
C ASN A 25 19.92 -4.52 8.32
N LEU A 26 19.07 -3.63 8.86
CA LEU A 26 18.70 -2.39 8.21
C LEU A 26 19.74 -1.34 8.59
N GLU A 27 20.50 -0.92 7.61
CA GLU A 27 21.36 0.25 7.74
C GLU A 27 20.47 1.50 7.60
N ASP A 28 20.85 2.59 8.26
CA ASP A 28 20.12 3.88 8.13
C ASP A 28 20.43 4.57 6.78
N LYS A 29 20.45 3.77 5.71
CA LYS A 29 20.57 4.23 4.34
C LYS A 29 19.24 4.85 3.93
N LYS A 30 19.29 6.06 3.38
CA LYS A 30 18.10 6.80 2.94
C LYS A 30 18.37 7.60 1.67
N GLU A 31 19.35 7.21 0.88
CA GLU A 31 19.74 7.98 -0.32
C GLU A 31 18.69 7.84 -1.43
N LEU A 32 18.25 6.60 -1.72
CA LEU A 32 17.16 6.34 -2.68
C LEU A 32 15.86 6.99 -2.21
N VAL A 33 15.51 6.82 -0.94
CA VAL A 33 14.32 7.43 -0.35
C VAL A 33 14.37 8.96 -0.43
N LYS A 34 15.49 9.59 -0.11
CA LYS A 34 15.65 11.05 -0.22
C LYS A 34 15.57 11.54 -1.65
N LYS A 35 16.22 10.82 -2.59
CA LYS A 35 16.16 11.15 -4.01
C LYS A 35 14.73 11.06 -4.53
N PHE A 36 14.00 10.00 -4.17
CA PHE A 36 12.60 9.82 -4.54
C PHE A 36 11.71 10.92 -3.97
N ILE A 37 11.82 11.22 -2.67
CA ILE A 37 11.05 12.31 -2.05
C ILE A 37 11.37 13.66 -2.70
N GLY A 38 12.63 13.89 -3.09
CA GLY A 38 13.05 15.11 -3.77
C GLY A 38 12.55 15.23 -5.22
N SER A 39 12.19 14.14 -5.87
CA SER A 39 11.61 14.13 -7.23
C SER A 39 10.09 14.34 -7.23
N LEU A 40 9.42 14.23 -6.08
CA LEU A 40 7.99 14.44 -5.97
C LEU A 40 7.61 15.89 -6.30
N LYS A 41 6.55 16.07 -7.07
CA LYS A 41 5.99 17.40 -7.43
C LYS A 41 5.19 18.06 -6.29
N PHE A 42 5.13 17.43 -5.14
CA PHE A 42 4.36 17.86 -3.97
C PHE A 42 5.11 17.49 -2.69
N GLU A 43 4.81 18.17 -1.60
CA GLU A 43 5.34 17.82 -0.28
C GLU A 43 4.48 16.76 0.40
N LEU A 44 5.13 15.84 1.11
CA LEU A 44 4.44 14.89 1.96
C LEU A 44 3.73 15.61 3.11
N THR A 45 2.50 15.19 3.41
CA THR A 45 1.75 15.71 4.55
C THR A 45 2.38 15.28 5.88
N THR A 46 2.02 15.97 6.97
CA THR A 46 2.49 15.62 8.32
C THR A 46 2.05 14.21 8.71
N ALA A 47 0.81 13.82 8.36
CA ALA A 47 0.30 12.48 8.62
C ALA A 47 1.07 11.40 7.84
N GLN A 48 1.41 11.63 6.57
CA GLN A 48 2.22 10.70 5.78
C GLN A 48 3.63 10.54 6.38
N LYS A 49 4.31 11.65 6.70
CA LYS A 49 5.63 11.64 7.36
C LYS A 49 5.60 10.88 8.69
N LYS A 50 4.53 11.06 9.47
CA LYS A 50 4.32 10.36 10.74
C LYS A 50 4.24 8.85 10.54
N VAL A 51 3.41 8.38 9.61
CA VAL A 51 3.25 6.94 9.32
C VAL A 51 4.57 6.32 8.86
N ILE A 52 5.29 6.98 7.94
CA ILE A 52 6.61 6.52 7.48
C ILE A 52 7.57 6.40 8.66
N THR A 53 7.59 7.40 9.56
CA THR A 53 8.47 7.40 10.74
C THR A 53 8.11 6.29 11.73
N GLU A 54 6.82 6.03 11.96
CA GLU A 54 6.35 4.94 12.82
C GLU A 54 6.82 3.58 12.31
N VAL A 55 6.61 3.30 11.03
CA VAL A 55 7.04 2.03 10.41
C VAL A 55 8.56 1.90 10.42
N HIS A 56 9.26 2.96 10.03
CA HIS A 56 10.73 2.98 10.04
C HIS A 56 11.29 2.70 11.44
N LYS A 57 10.71 3.31 12.49
CA LYS A 57 11.11 3.08 13.88
C LYS A 57 10.89 1.64 14.31
N ASP A 58 9.75 1.04 13.95
CA ASP A 58 9.46 -0.36 14.26
C ASP A 58 10.47 -1.28 13.58
N LEU A 59 10.75 -1.07 12.29
CA LEU A 59 11.74 -1.82 11.52
C LEU A 59 13.16 -1.69 12.11
N SER A 60 13.60 -0.48 12.42
CA SER A 60 14.94 -0.21 12.96
C SER A 60 15.14 -0.80 14.37
N ASN A 61 14.05 -0.97 15.14
CA ASN A 61 14.08 -1.62 16.44
C ASN A 61 14.01 -3.17 16.35
N GLY A 62 14.05 -3.75 15.15
CA GLY A 62 13.92 -5.20 14.92
C GLY A 62 12.53 -5.75 15.21
N LYS A 63 11.51 -4.89 15.28
CA LYS A 63 10.12 -5.30 15.45
C LYS A 63 9.56 -5.74 14.09
N ILE A 64 8.87 -6.88 14.09
CA ILE A 64 8.11 -7.30 12.91
C ILE A 64 6.93 -6.34 12.74
N VAL A 65 6.90 -5.63 11.62
CA VAL A 65 5.80 -4.73 11.31
C VAL A 65 4.58 -5.53 10.84
N ASN A 66 3.47 -5.37 11.55
CA ASN A 66 2.17 -5.90 11.19
C ASN A 66 1.15 -4.78 11.37
N ARG A 67 0.91 -3.97 10.32
CA ARG A 67 0.26 -2.66 10.47
C ARG A 67 -0.79 -2.40 9.42
N LEU A 68 -1.91 -1.81 9.86
CA LEU A 68 -2.96 -1.26 8.99
C LEU A 68 -2.74 0.23 8.80
N ILE A 69 -2.55 0.65 7.56
CA ILE A 69 -2.54 2.06 7.15
C ILE A 69 -3.93 2.42 6.64
N GLN A 70 -4.62 3.24 7.41
CA GLN A 70 -5.96 3.74 7.06
C GLN A 70 -5.89 5.18 6.60
N GLY A 71 -6.60 5.50 5.52
CA GLY A 71 -6.70 6.88 5.01
C GLY A 71 -7.73 6.95 3.91
N ASP A 72 -8.34 8.10 3.71
CA ASP A 72 -9.35 8.31 2.67
C ASP A 72 -8.79 8.06 1.26
N VAL A 73 -9.68 7.93 0.27
CA VAL A 73 -9.28 7.84 -1.14
C VAL A 73 -8.49 9.08 -1.52
N GLY A 74 -7.24 8.86 -2.01
CA GLY A 74 -6.31 9.91 -2.39
C GLY A 74 -5.65 10.65 -1.22
N SER A 75 -5.62 10.09 -0.01
CA SER A 75 -4.76 10.56 1.09
C SER A 75 -3.27 10.27 0.85
N GLY A 76 -2.92 9.57 -0.23
CA GLY A 76 -1.55 9.23 -0.60
C GLY A 76 -1.00 8.00 0.12
N LYS A 77 -1.84 6.99 0.40
CA LYS A 77 -1.38 5.70 0.93
C LYS A 77 -0.34 5.05 0.01
N THR A 78 -0.53 5.15 -1.29
CA THR A 78 0.38 4.57 -2.30
C THR A 78 1.79 5.14 -2.18
N ILE A 79 1.93 6.47 -2.06
CA ILE A 79 3.25 7.10 -1.92
C ILE A 79 3.97 6.68 -0.63
N VAL A 80 3.22 6.47 0.46
CA VAL A 80 3.77 5.92 1.70
C VAL A 80 4.27 4.49 1.49
N ALA A 81 3.50 3.67 0.75
CA ALA A 81 3.89 2.32 0.39
C ALA A 81 5.18 2.30 -0.46
N GLU A 82 5.28 3.14 -1.47
CA GLU A 82 6.45 3.28 -2.35
C GLU A 82 7.71 3.67 -1.57
N ILE A 83 7.60 4.65 -0.66
CA ILE A 83 8.72 5.06 0.19
C ILE A 83 9.20 3.91 1.08
N LEU A 84 8.28 3.13 1.65
CA LEU A 84 8.63 2.01 2.50
C LEU A 84 9.21 0.83 1.72
N LEU A 85 8.72 0.57 0.51
CA LEU A 85 9.31 -0.40 -0.42
C LEU A 85 10.73 0.01 -0.81
N LEU A 86 10.96 1.28 -1.17
CA LEU A 86 12.28 1.81 -1.48
C LEU A 86 13.25 1.68 -0.30
N TYR A 87 12.79 1.92 0.91
CA TYR A 87 13.61 1.74 2.10
C TYR A 87 14.08 0.29 2.25
N MET A 88 13.23 -0.70 1.94
CA MET A 88 13.60 -2.11 1.96
C MET A 88 14.57 -2.45 0.82
N VAL A 89 14.31 -1.96 -0.39
CA VAL A 89 15.19 -2.16 -1.56
C VAL A 89 16.59 -1.59 -1.31
N GLU A 90 16.70 -0.40 -0.73
CA GLU A 90 17.98 0.22 -0.38
C GLU A 90 18.78 -0.60 0.65
N ASN A 91 18.09 -1.44 1.41
CA ASN A 91 18.67 -2.39 2.37
C ASN A 91 18.81 -3.81 1.80
N ASN A 92 18.74 -4.00 0.48
CA ASN A 92 18.87 -5.27 -0.24
C ASN A 92 17.76 -6.29 0.11
N TYR A 93 16.56 -5.83 0.42
CA TYR A 93 15.38 -6.66 0.57
C TYR A 93 14.42 -6.44 -0.59
N GLN A 94 13.74 -7.50 -0.97
CA GLN A 94 12.67 -7.43 -1.96
C GLN A 94 11.36 -6.97 -1.30
N GLY A 95 10.55 -6.26 -2.07
CA GLY A 95 9.21 -5.87 -1.69
C GLY A 95 8.13 -6.49 -2.57
N VAL A 96 6.94 -6.65 -2.03
CA VAL A 96 5.77 -7.08 -2.79
C VAL A 96 4.57 -6.20 -2.52
N LEU A 97 3.86 -5.81 -3.59
CA LEU A 97 2.59 -5.10 -3.52
C LEU A 97 1.48 -5.95 -4.15
N MET A 98 0.53 -6.33 -3.33
CA MET A 98 -0.62 -7.11 -3.75
C MET A 98 -1.84 -6.21 -3.95
N ALA A 99 -2.37 -6.20 -5.18
CA ALA A 99 -3.59 -5.49 -5.54
C ALA A 99 -4.79 -6.44 -5.67
N PRO A 100 -6.02 -5.97 -5.40
CA PRO A 100 -7.21 -6.82 -5.44
C PRO A 100 -7.64 -7.24 -6.84
N THR A 101 -7.24 -6.50 -7.87
CA THR A 101 -7.59 -6.78 -9.27
C THR A 101 -6.39 -6.59 -10.19
N GLU A 102 -6.42 -7.24 -11.36
CA GLU A 102 -5.39 -7.06 -12.39
C GLU A 102 -5.26 -5.61 -12.86
N ILE A 103 -6.39 -4.92 -13.01
CA ILE A 103 -6.41 -3.52 -13.45
C ILE A 103 -5.64 -2.64 -12.47
N LEU A 104 -5.87 -2.81 -11.16
CA LEU A 104 -5.15 -2.06 -10.13
C LEU A 104 -3.68 -2.48 -10.05
N ALA A 105 -3.37 -3.77 -10.22
CA ALA A 105 -1.99 -4.24 -10.28
C ALA A 105 -1.22 -3.59 -11.44
N VAL A 106 -1.83 -3.53 -12.63
CA VAL A 106 -1.24 -2.86 -13.81
C VAL A 106 -1.09 -1.36 -13.56
N GLN A 107 -2.08 -0.72 -12.93
CA GLN A 107 -2.00 0.71 -12.61
C GLN A 107 -0.84 1.00 -11.66
N HIS A 108 -0.69 0.25 -10.57
CA HIS A 108 0.45 0.38 -9.65
C HIS A 108 1.79 0.12 -10.35
N TYR A 109 1.84 -0.91 -11.21
CA TYR A 109 3.03 -1.27 -11.94
C TYR A 109 3.50 -0.14 -12.87
N LEU A 110 2.59 0.43 -13.65
CA LEU A 110 2.91 1.54 -14.57
C LEU A 110 3.35 2.80 -13.80
N SER A 111 2.68 3.14 -12.70
CA SER A 111 3.06 4.27 -11.84
C SER A 111 4.46 4.06 -11.25
N MET A 112 4.72 2.89 -10.67
CA MET A 112 6.01 2.61 -10.03
C MET A 112 7.17 2.50 -11.01
N ILE A 113 6.95 1.97 -12.23
CA ILE A 113 8.00 1.98 -13.26
C ILE A 113 8.36 3.41 -13.65
N ASP A 114 7.37 4.27 -13.84
CA ASP A 114 7.58 5.67 -14.22
C ASP A 114 8.32 6.44 -13.12
N GLU A 115 7.91 6.23 -11.86
CA GLU A 115 8.44 6.96 -10.72
C GLU A 115 9.77 6.40 -10.16
N LEU A 116 9.96 5.08 -10.18
CA LEU A 116 11.10 4.41 -9.55
C LEU A 116 12.14 3.88 -10.56
N GLY A 117 11.75 3.68 -11.82
CA GLY A 117 12.65 3.14 -12.86
C GLY A 117 13.87 4.02 -13.11
N GLU A 118 13.72 5.35 -13.07
CA GLU A 118 14.83 6.30 -13.20
C GLU A 118 15.86 6.20 -12.05
N GLN A 119 15.49 5.56 -10.96
CA GLN A 119 16.33 5.36 -9.79
C GLN A 119 17.04 4.00 -9.79
N GLY A 120 16.84 3.22 -10.87
CA GLY A 120 17.46 1.90 -11.03
C GLY A 120 16.74 0.77 -10.30
N VAL A 121 15.52 1.01 -9.77
CA VAL A 121 14.72 -0.02 -9.10
C VAL A 121 14.02 -0.90 -10.13
N LYS A 122 14.18 -2.20 -9.99
CA LYS A 122 13.62 -3.20 -10.91
C LYS A 122 12.23 -3.63 -10.43
N VAL A 123 11.21 -3.07 -11.06
CA VAL A 123 9.80 -3.39 -10.78
C VAL A 123 9.28 -4.37 -11.81
N GLU A 124 8.56 -5.40 -11.38
CA GLU A 124 7.95 -6.39 -12.27
C GLU A 124 6.50 -6.69 -11.84
N ILE A 125 5.70 -7.23 -12.76
CA ILE A 125 4.30 -7.56 -12.49
C ILE A 125 4.04 -9.06 -12.69
N LEU A 126 3.25 -9.67 -11.79
CA LEU A 126 2.80 -11.06 -11.87
C LEU A 126 1.30 -11.17 -11.59
N THR A 127 0.52 -11.46 -12.63
CA THR A 127 -0.93 -11.65 -12.57
C THR A 127 -1.33 -13.00 -13.16
N GLY A 128 -2.59 -13.39 -13.01
CA GLY A 128 -3.13 -14.64 -13.55
C GLY A 128 -3.10 -14.72 -15.08
N SER A 129 -3.06 -13.59 -15.77
CA SER A 129 -2.93 -13.51 -17.24
C SER A 129 -1.52 -13.85 -17.74
N ILE A 130 -0.48 -13.68 -16.91
CA ILE A 130 0.91 -13.96 -17.27
C ILE A 130 1.18 -15.46 -17.13
N LYS A 131 1.41 -16.13 -18.28
CA LYS A 131 1.57 -17.59 -18.36
C LYS A 131 2.82 -18.00 -19.15
N GLY A 132 3.12 -19.28 -19.13
CA GLY A 132 4.12 -19.91 -19.99
C GLY A 132 5.55 -19.41 -19.74
N LYS A 133 6.27 -19.08 -20.81
CA LYS A 133 7.69 -18.70 -20.76
C LYS A 133 7.94 -17.43 -19.94
N LYS A 134 7.08 -16.40 -20.14
CA LYS A 134 7.21 -15.12 -19.42
C LYS A 134 7.06 -15.30 -17.90
N ARG A 135 6.08 -16.12 -17.45
CA ARG A 135 5.91 -16.44 -16.04
C ARG A 135 7.16 -17.11 -15.45
N LYS A 136 7.70 -18.12 -16.13
CA LYS A 136 8.91 -18.83 -15.68
C LYS A 136 10.11 -17.90 -15.57
N GLU A 137 10.28 -17.00 -16.51
CA GLU A 137 11.35 -15.99 -16.51
C GLU A 137 11.24 -15.05 -15.31
N ILE A 138 10.04 -14.52 -15.03
CA ILE A 138 9.79 -13.65 -13.86
C ILE A 138 10.11 -14.41 -12.56
N LEU A 139 9.64 -15.65 -12.42
CA LEU A 139 9.89 -16.46 -11.22
C LEU A 139 11.38 -16.77 -11.03
N SER A 140 12.14 -17.03 -12.09
CA SER A 140 13.59 -17.23 -12.02
C SER A 140 14.30 -15.96 -11.54
N ARG A 141 14.02 -14.83 -12.18
CA ARG A 141 14.60 -13.52 -11.82
C ARG A 141 14.26 -13.11 -10.39
N LEU A 142 13.05 -13.42 -9.94
CA LEU A 142 12.61 -13.14 -8.57
C LEU A 142 13.43 -13.93 -7.55
N ARG A 143 13.63 -15.23 -7.80
CA ARG A 143 14.41 -16.13 -6.95
C ARG A 143 15.90 -15.78 -6.94
N GLU A 144 16.41 -15.26 -8.05
CA GLU A 144 17.80 -14.81 -8.19
C GLU A 144 18.05 -13.43 -7.54
N GLY A 145 16.99 -12.72 -7.14
CA GLY A 145 17.09 -11.38 -6.55
C GLY A 145 17.25 -10.27 -7.59
N ASP A 146 16.96 -10.56 -8.88
CA ASP A 146 17.03 -9.57 -9.97
C ASP A 146 15.75 -8.72 -10.09
N ILE A 147 14.75 -8.92 -9.25
CA ILE A 147 13.55 -8.10 -9.12
C ILE A 147 13.51 -7.54 -7.72
N ASP A 148 13.44 -6.21 -7.60
CA ASP A 148 13.40 -5.51 -6.32
C ASP A 148 11.98 -5.43 -5.77
N ILE A 149 11.00 -5.09 -6.63
CA ILE A 149 9.59 -4.97 -6.28
C ILE A 149 8.74 -5.80 -7.23
N LEU A 150 7.94 -6.71 -6.66
CA LEU A 150 6.97 -7.49 -7.42
C LEU A 150 5.55 -7.01 -7.12
N ILE A 151 4.81 -6.65 -8.16
CA ILE A 151 3.41 -6.22 -8.05
C ILE A 151 2.53 -7.33 -8.65
N GLY A 152 1.37 -7.60 -8.04
CA GLY A 152 0.47 -8.57 -8.63
C GLY A 152 -0.82 -8.77 -7.86
N THR A 153 -1.51 -9.86 -8.19
CA THR A 153 -2.77 -10.25 -7.58
C THR A 153 -2.62 -11.55 -6.80
N HIS A 154 -3.65 -12.36 -6.73
CA HIS A 154 -3.63 -13.68 -6.08
C HIS A 154 -2.51 -14.61 -6.60
N ALA A 155 -2.02 -14.38 -7.83
CA ALA A 155 -0.90 -15.14 -8.38
C ALA A 155 0.36 -15.07 -7.49
N LEU A 156 0.51 -14.04 -6.65
CA LEU A 156 1.61 -13.88 -5.71
C LEU A 156 1.59 -14.90 -4.55
N ILE A 157 0.42 -15.47 -4.26
CA ILE A 157 0.23 -16.43 -3.15
C ILE A 157 0.58 -17.85 -3.58
N GLU A 158 0.65 -18.14 -4.89
CA GLU A 158 0.93 -19.46 -5.41
C GLU A 158 2.30 -19.96 -4.93
N ASP A 159 2.40 -21.27 -4.63
CA ASP A 159 3.59 -21.87 -4.01
C ASP A 159 4.86 -21.72 -4.85
N GLU A 160 4.72 -21.63 -6.17
CA GLU A 160 5.84 -21.42 -7.12
C GLU A 160 6.53 -20.05 -6.96
N VAL A 161 5.87 -19.07 -6.35
CA VAL A 161 6.43 -17.72 -6.15
C VAL A 161 7.36 -17.75 -4.95
N GLU A 162 8.65 -17.76 -5.19
CA GLU A 162 9.70 -17.75 -4.19
C GLU A 162 10.53 -16.48 -4.32
N PHE A 163 10.73 -15.78 -3.20
CA PHE A 163 11.57 -14.59 -3.13
C PHE A 163 12.97 -14.96 -2.67
N HIS A 164 13.96 -14.24 -3.16
CA HIS A 164 15.35 -14.36 -2.68
C HIS A 164 15.45 -13.85 -1.23
N ASN A 165 14.93 -12.64 -0.97
CA ASN A 165 15.01 -11.99 0.35
C ASN A 165 13.83 -11.04 0.57
N LEU A 166 12.64 -11.57 0.77
CA LEU A 166 11.44 -10.75 0.98
C LEU A 166 11.48 -10.04 2.32
N GLY A 167 11.45 -8.70 2.31
CA GLY A 167 11.47 -7.85 3.49
C GLY A 167 10.14 -7.21 3.84
N LEU A 168 9.32 -6.84 2.83
CA LEU A 168 8.07 -6.14 3.04
C LEU A 168 6.97 -6.63 2.09
N THR A 169 5.83 -6.94 2.68
CA THR A 169 4.59 -7.26 1.96
C THR A 169 3.59 -6.15 2.18
N ILE A 170 3.06 -5.59 1.10
CA ILE A 170 1.99 -4.59 1.12
C ILE A 170 0.75 -5.17 0.46
N ILE A 171 -0.41 -5.05 1.13
CA ILE A 171 -1.71 -5.45 0.59
C ILE A 171 -2.58 -4.20 0.44
N ASP A 172 -2.99 -3.91 -0.78
CA ASP A 172 -3.91 -2.82 -1.05
C ASP A 172 -5.38 -3.31 -0.99
N GLU A 173 -6.26 -2.47 -0.40
CA GLU A 173 -7.70 -2.74 -0.25
C GLU A 173 -8.02 -4.10 0.39
N GLN A 174 -7.60 -4.27 1.63
CA GLN A 174 -7.62 -5.51 2.41
C GLN A 174 -9.00 -6.22 2.47
N HIS A 175 -10.12 -5.50 2.38
CA HIS A 175 -11.46 -6.10 2.53
C HIS A 175 -11.77 -7.22 1.52
N ARG A 176 -10.94 -7.36 0.48
CA ARG A 176 -11.03 -8.42 -0.54
C ARG A 176 -10.15 -9.63 -0.27
N PHE A 177 -9.34 -9.61 0.81
CA PHE A 177 -8.40 -10.69 1.13
C PHE A 177 -8.71 -11.34 2.48
N GLY A 178 -8.80 -12.68 2.49
CA GLY A 178 -9.03 -13.46 3.69
C GLY A 178 -7.79 -13.56 4.62
N VAL A 179 -8.02 -13.97 5.85
CA VAL A 179 -6.95 -14.18 6.87
C VAL A 179 -5.92 -15.20 6.36
N GLU A 180 -6.37 -16.26 5.70
CA GLU A 180 -5.51 -17.34 5.18
C GLU A 180 -4.57 -16.86 4.07
N GLN A 181 -5.04 -15.97 3.20
CA GLN A 181 -4.22 -15.40 2.13
C GLN A 181 -3.10 -14.51 2.68
N ARG A 182 -3.39 -13.71 3.72
CA ARG A 182 -2.39 -12.91 4.44
C ARG A 182 -1.35 -13.79 5.12
N ARG A 183 -1.77 -14.90 5.74
CA ARG A 183 -0.89 -15.88 6.38
C ARG A 183 0.09 -16.46 5.35
N LYS A 184 -0.40 -16.94 4.21
CA LYS A 184 0.43 -17.49 3.14
C LYS A 184 1.46 -16.50 2.60
N LEU A 185 1.07 -15.23 2.40
CA LEU A 185 2.01 -14.20 1.96
C LEU A 185 3.11 -13.93 3.00
N ARG A 186 2.77 -13.93 4.29
CA ARG A 186 3.76 -13.76 5.36
C ARG A 186 4.74 -14.94 5.42
N GLU A 187 4.27 -16.15 5.19
CA GLU A 187 5.10 -17.36 5.22
C GLU A 187 6.12 -17.41 4.07
N LYS A 188 5.85 -16.75 2.92
CA LYS A 188 6.80 -16.65 1.80
C LYS A 188 8.09 -15.90 2.13
N GLY A 189 8.10 -15.05 3.14
CA GLY A 189 9.26 -14.29 3.58
C GLY A 189 9.76 -14.67 4.97
N SER A 190 9.61 -15.90 5.43
CA SER A 190 9.97 -16.32 6.80
C SER A 190 9.61 -15.23 7.86
N LEU A 191 8.32 -14.84 7.92
CA LEU A 191 7.74 -13.76 8.74
C LEU A 191 8.09 -12.34 8.21
N SER A 192 7.79 -12.08 6.92
CA SER A 192 7.96 -10.74 6.35
C SER A 192 7.07 -9.70 7.04
N ASN A 193 7.55 -8.46 7.07
CA ASN A 193 6.74 -7.33 7.49
C ASN A 193 5.49 -7.21 6.63
N LEU A 194 4.36 -6.95 7.25
CA LEU A 194 3.08 -6.81 6.57
C LEU A 194 2.49 -5.41 6.79
N LEU A 195 2.25 -4.72 5.71
CA LEU A 195 1.46 -3.50 5.69
C LEU A 195 0.17 -3.76 4.92
N VAL A 196 -0.91 -3.32 5.48
CA VAL A 196 -2.22 -3.41 4.88
C VAL A 196 -2.75 -2.00 4.69
N MET A 197 -3.25 -1.68 3.50
CA MET A 197 -3.84 -0.37 3.20
C MET A 197 -5.35 -0.50 3.07
N SER A 198 -6.09 0.48 3.59
CA SER A 198 -7.53 0.56 3.43
C SER A 198 -7.99 2.01 3.24
N ALA A 199 -8.89 2.22 2.27
CA ALA A 199 -9.57 3.50 2.06
C ALA A 199 -10.85 3.61 2.89
N THR A 200 -11.38 2.50 3.42
CA THR A 200 -12.59 2.53 4.23
C THR A 200 -12.27 2.98 5.65
N PRO A 201 -12.92 4.04 6.17
CA PRO A 201 -12.78 4.43 7.56
C PRO A 201 -13.41 3.34 8.46
N ILE A 202 -12.58 2.54 9.09
CA ILE A 202 -13.02 1.53 10.06
C ILE A 202 -12.90 2.19 11.45
N PRO A 203 -13.99 2.27 12.25
CA PRO A 203 -13.89 2.77 13.61
C PRO A 203 -12.80 2.03 14.38
N ARG A 204 -11.99 2.74 15.15
CA ARG A 204 -10.83 2.18 15.84
C ARG A 204 -11.18 0.96 16.71
N SER A 205 -12.34 1.00 17.37
CA SER A 205 -12.86 -0.13 18.17
C SER A 205 -13.15 -1.36 17.31
N LEU A 206 -13.70 -1.16 16.11
CA LEU A 206 -14.00 -2.24 15.18
C LEU A 206 -12.71 -2.76 14.52
N ALA A 207 -11.78 -1.87 14.18
CA ALA A 207 -10.46 -2.24 13.68
C ALA A 207 -9.70 -3.14 14.67
N LEU A 208 -9.73 -2.80 15.96
CA LEU A 208 -9.15 -3.62 17.02
C LEU A 208 -9.85 -4.97 17.20
N SER A 209 -11.15 -5.06 16.89
CA SER A 209 -11.89 -6.34 17.00
C SER A 209 -11.66 -7.27 15.81
N ILE A 210 -11.57 -6.70 14.60
CA ILE A 210 -11.43 -7.50 13.35
C ILE A 210 -9.95 -7.73 13.01
N TYR A 211 -9.09 -6.77 13.33
CA TYR A 211 -7.68 -6.71 12.96
C TYR A 211 -6.78 -6.51 14.19
N GLY A 212 -7.16 -7.08 15.32
CA GLY A 212 -6.48 -6.85 16.60
C GLY A 212 -5.01 -7.28 16.65
N ASP A 213 -4.57 -8.03 15.64
CA ASP A 213 -3.17 -8.37 15.40
C ASP A 213 -2.39 -7.26 14.66
N LEU A 214 -3.08 -6.25 14.09
CA LEU A 214 -2.46 -5.16 13.35
C LEU A 214 -2.33 -3.89 14.22
N ASP A 215 -1.17 -3.24 14.17
CA ASP A 215 -1.02 -1.86 14.63
C ASP A 215 -1.71 -0.91 13.67
N LEU A 216 -2.32 0.16 14.16
CA LEU A 216 -3.08 1.10 13.34
C LEU A 216 -2.32 2.42 13.15
N SER A 217 -2.12 2.82 11.90
CA SER A 217 -1.70 4.18 11.52
C SER A 217 -2.76 4.83 10.64
N VAL A 218 -3.04 6.10 10.88
CA VAL A 218 -4.08 6.85 10.17
C VAL A 218 -3.46 8.03 9.41
N ILE A 219 -3.81 8.15 8.12
CA ILE A 219 -3.52 9.33 7.29
C ILE A 219 -4.83 10.13 7.21
N ASP A 220 -4.98 11.10 8.07
CA ASP A 220 -6.17 11.95 8.23
C ASP A 220 -6.06 13.31 7.52
N GLU A 221 -4.97 13.51 6.79
CA GLU A 221 -4.72 14.70 5.97
C GLU A 221 -4.85 14.38 4.48
N LEU A 222 -5.41 15.31 3.71
CA LEU A 222 -5.39 15.25 2.25
C LEU A 222 -4.17 16.01 1.72
N PRO A 223 -3.52 15.53 0.64
CA PRO A 223 -2.42 16.24 0.01
C PRO A 223 -2.82 17.65 -0.42
N PRO A 224 -1.88 18.62 -0.40
CA PRO A 224 -2.11 19.98 -0.86
C PRO A 224 -2.68 20.03 -2.30
N GLY A 225 -3.62 20.93 -2.55
CA GLY A 225 -4.25 21.11 -3.87
C GLY A 225 -5.49 20.25 -4.12
N ARG A 226 -5.86 19.37 -3.20
CA ARG A 226 -7.10 18.59 -3.32
C ARG A 226 -8.28 19.36 -2.73
N THR A 227 -9.29 19.63 -3.56
CA THR A 227 -10.52 20.28 -3.11
C THR A 227 -11.39 19.30 -2.32
N PRO A 228 -11.88 19.67 -1.13
CA PRO A 228 -12.79 18.83 -0.36
C PRO A 228 -14.05 18.49 -1.17
N ILE A 229 -14.50 17.25 -1.06
CA ILE A 229 -15.76 16.82 -1.68
C ILE A 229 -16.91 17.53 -0.95
N ARG A 230 -17.70 18.31 -1.70
CA ARG A 230 -18.91 18.94 -1.18
C ARG A 230 -20.10 18.04 -1.48
N THR A 231 -20.59 17.36 -0.46
CA THR A 231 -21.83 16.57 -0.56
C THR A 231 -23.05 17.47 -0.32
N LYS A 232 -24.01 17.42 -1.23
CA LYS A 232 -25.25 18.19 -1.11
C LYS A 232 -26.45 17.25 -1.23
N CYS A 233 -27.25 17.18 -0.17
CA CYS A 233 -28.55 16.49 -0.24
C CYS A 233 -29.56 17.35 -0.98
N ILE A 234 -30.15 16.84 -2.03
CA ILE A 234 -31.17 17.49 -2.82
C ILE A 234 -32.44 16.68 -2.66
N LYS A 235 -33.57 17.36 -2.25
CA LYS A 235 -34.89 16.70 -2.21
C LYS A 235 -35.27 16.22 -3.60
N ASP A 236 -35.93 15.08 -3.66
CA ASP A 236 -36.25 14.36 -4.89
C ASP A 236 -37.19 15.18 -5.80
N ASN A 237 -36.59 15.99 -6.66
CA ASN A 237 -37.22 16.74 -7.72
C ASN A 237 -36.37 16.61 -8.99
N ILE A 238 -36.73 15.64 -9.80
CA ILE A 238 -35.93 15.16 -10.97
C ILE A 238 -35.58 16.29 -11.95
N GLU A 239 -36.47 17.23 -12.22
CA GLU A 239 -36.20 18.33 -13.15
C GLU A 239 -35.25 19.40 -12.60
N LYS A 240 -35.37 19.77 -11.32
CA LYS A 240 -34.44 20.70 -10.65
C LYS A 240 -33.03 20.07 -10.54
N ASN A 241 -32.97 18.77 -10.27
CA ASN A 241 -31.74 18.06 -10.12
C ASN A 241 -30.99 17.93 -11.46
N LYS A 242 -31.67 17.65 -12.57
CA LYS A 242 -31.09 17.69 -13.92
C LYS A 242 -30.46 19.03 -14.23
N ARG A 243 -31.20 20.12 -14.08
CA ARG A 243 -30.67 21.47 -14.33
C ARG A 243 -29.47 21.84 -13.44
N TYR A 244 -29.46 21.39 -12.19
CA TYR A 244 -28.32 21.62 -11.29
C TYR A 244 -27.07 20.87 -11.77
N ILE A 245 -27.21 19.62 -12.17
CA ILE A 245 -26.10 18.79 -12.69
C ILE A 245 -25.57 19.33 -14.00
N GLU A 246 -26.46 19.73 -14.91
CA GLU A 246 -26.09 20.33 -16.22
C GLU A 246 -25.34 21.64 -16.04
N ASN A 247 -25.75 22.51 -15.13
CA ASN A 247 -25.05 23.76 -14.86
C ASN A 247 -23.67 23.51 -14.23
N LYS A 248 -23.56 22.54 -13.32
CA LYS A 248 -22.27 22.17 -12.70
C LYS A 248 -21.31 21.53 -13.70
N ASN A 249 -21.80 20.73 -14.62
CA ASN A 249 -20.99 20.16 -15.70
C ASN A 249 -20.48 21.22 -16.69
N ARG A 250 -21.27 22.26 -16.97
CA ARG A 250 -20.81 23.42 -17.77
C ARG A 250 -19.72 24.21 -17.05
N ASP A 251 -19.89 24.46 -15.75
CA ASP A 251 -18.88 25.15 -14.93
C ASP A 251 -17.54 24.36 -14.92
N LEU A 252 -17.59 23.02 -14.83
CA LEU A 252 -16.41 22.18 -14.90
C LEU A 252 -15.74 22.17 -16.28
N GLN A 253 -16.53 22.14 -17.35
CA GLN A 253 -16.01 22.20 -18.72
C GLN A 253 -15.36 23.53 -19.03
N SER A 254 -15.91 24.65 -18.55
CA SER A 254 -15.30 25.99 -18.70
C SER A 254 -13.98 26.14 -17.96
N LEU A 255 -13.84 25.50 -16.78
CA LEU A 255 -12.58 25.47 -16.00
C LEU A 255 -11.49 24.60 -16.65
N THR A 256 -11.88 23.56 -17.38
CA THR A 256 -10.92 22.71 -18.11
C THR A 256 -10.47 23.33 -19.43
N SER A 257 -11.33 24.08 -20.12
CA SER A 257 -10.97 24.80 -21.37
C SER A 257 -9.98 25.95 -21.09
N ASN A 258 -10.18 26.71 -20.02
CA ASN A 258 -9.26 27.80 -19.67
C ASN A 258 -7.86 27.33 -19.26
N ARG A 259 -7.71 26.08 -18.80
CA ARG A 259 -6.38 25.50 -18.49
C ARG A 259 -5.62 25.00 -19.72
N SER A 260 -6.30 24.80 -20.84
CA SER A 260 -5.67 24.40 -22.12
C SER A 260 -5.20 25.58 -22.98
N GLU A 261 -5.62 26.80 -22.68
CA GLU A 261 -5.18 28.01 -23.35
C GLU A 261 -3.98 28.74 -22.69
N GLU A 262 -3.60 28.30 -21.46
CA GLU A 262 -2.43 28.84 -20.72
C GLU A 262 -1.17 27.96 -20.82
N ARG A 263 -1.08 27.09 -21.82
CA ARG A 263 0.15 26.29 -22.09
C ARG A 263 0.72 26.56 -23.44
#